data_01086f9fcc174761387ce7b5f4e41efa
#
_entry.id   01086f9fcc174761387ce7b5f4e41efa
#
_cell.length_a   1.000
_cell.length_b   1.000
_cell.length_c   1.000
_cell.angle_alpha   90.00
_cell.angle_beta   90.00
_cell.angle_gamma   90.00
#
_symmetry.space_group_name_H-M   'P 1'
#
loop_
_entity.id
_entity.type
_entity.pdbx_description
1 polymer ?
#
loop_
_entity_poly.entity_id
_entity_poly.type
_entity_poly.pdbx_seq_one_letter_code
_entity_poly.pdbx_strand_id
1 'polypeptide(L)'
;TCRLTERDINDAELIAPSVILKLHCMDVKSLKKAYRENEKLIESLMTQYSARYTTKANRSIYELLTISIQSEVQNILYTLKYDKLDTAIESIKKITAKYLKIAGEGNQAIAGTLTKFIGEMEYLLINSIKIEYNYYVKKEQAKQEQLALREQMKQEAEERKALEQEKKRILKEEEKFNGEITKLQHSL
;
A
#
# COMPACT_ATOMS: atom_id res chain seq x y z
N THR A 1 19.75 2.89 0.43
CA THR A 1 19.80 2.53 1.87
C THR A 1 18.48 2.91 2.51
N CYS A 2 17.61 1.92 2.78
CA CYS A 2 16.39 2.13 3.57
C CYS A 2 16.76 2.58 4.98
N ARG A 3 16.24 3.73 5.41
CA ARG A 3 16.32 4.15 6.82
C ARG A 3 15.08 3.62 7.53
N LEU A 4 15.31 2.90 8.64
CA LEU A 4 14.24 2.47 9.55
C LEU A 4 13.64 3.68 10.26
N THR A 5 12.33 3.75 10.34
CA THR A 5 11.59 4.71 11.16
C THR A 5 11.32 4.12 12.54
N GLU A 6 10.98 4.96 13.54
CA GLU A 6 10.59 4.46 14.88
C GLU A 6 9.38 3.51 14.83
N ARG A 7 8.50 3.70 13.85
CA ARG A 7 7.35 2.83 13.60
C ARG A 7 7.79 1.44 13.13
N ASP A 8 8.78 1.36 12.24
CA ASP A 8 9.34 0.10 11.75
C ASP A 8 10.01 -0.71 12.87
N ILE A 9 10.52 -0.03 13.91
CA ILE A 9 11.15 -0.65 15.09
C ILE A 9 10.08 -1.26 16.02
N ASN A 10 8.97 -0.56 16.25
CA ASN A 10 7.87 -1.06 17.08
C ASN A 10 7.14 -2.23 16.42
N ASP A 11 6.97 -2.20 15.09
CA ASP A 11 6.40 -3.31 14.32
C ASP A 11 7.34 -4.52 14.28
N ALA A 12 8.65 -4.32 14.43
CA ALA A 12 9.65 -5.38 14.48
C ALA A 12 9.55 -6.27 15.73
N GLU A 13 8.97 -5.78 16.83
CA GLU A 13 8.73 -6.59 18.03
C GLU A 13 7.60 -7.62 17.84
N LEU A 14 6.68 -7.36 16.88
CA LEU A 14 5.53 -8.22 16.60
C LEU A 14 5.77 -9.26 15.50
N ILE A 15 6.84 -9.13 14.70
CA ILE A 15 7.09 -9.98 13.52
C ILE A 15 8.59 -10.06 13.25
N ALA A 16 9.04 -11.24 12.76
CA ALA A 16 10.43 -11.41 12.37
C ALA A 16 10.94 -10.19 11.58
N PRO A 17 11.92 -9.45 12.10
CA PRO A 17 12.39 -8.16 11.55
C PRO A 17 12.74 -8.22 10.06
N SER A 18 13.17 -9.39 9.60
CA SER A 18 13.55 -9.65 8.21
C SER A 18 12.38 -9.54 7.22
N VAL A 19 11.14 -9.82 7.63
CA VAL A 19 9.98 -9.80 6.73
C VAL A 19 9.51 -8.36 6.50
N ILE A 20 9.44 -7.55 7.56
CA ILE A 20 9.03 -6.14 7.47
C ILE A 20 10.02 -5.35 6.63
N LEU A 21 11.33 -5.47 6.89
CA LEU A 21 12.39 -4.84 6.13
C LEU A 21 12.31 -5.21 4.64
N LYS A 22 12.10 -6.50 4.35
CA LYS A 22 11.99 -6.98 2.98
C LYS A 22 10.83 -6.32 2.23
N LEU A 23 9.65 -6.26 2.84
CA LEU A 23 8.47 -5.64 2.21
C LEU A 23 8.64 -4.13 1.99
N HIS A 24 9.23 -3.44 2.96
CA HIS A 24 9.44 -1.98 2.88
C HIS A 24 10.42 -1.57 1.77
N CYS A 25 11.41 -2.42 1.48
CA CYS A 25 12.39 -2.19 0.41
C CYS A 25 11.94 -2.67 -0.98
N MET A 26 10.81 -3.38 -1.09
CA MET A 26 10.32 -3.89 -2.37
C MET A 26 9.72 -2.77 -3.24
N ASP A 27 9.94 -2.85 -4.54
CA ASP A 27 9.26 -2.02 -5.52
C ASP A 27 7.80 -2.48 -5.76
N VAL A 28 7.01 -1.66 -6.46
CA VAL A 28 5.59 -1.95 -6.74
C VAL A 28 5.40 -3.27 -7.50
N LYS A 29 6.31 -3.62 -8.42
CA LYS A 29 6.22 -4.87 -9.19
C LYS A 29 6.47 -6.09 -8.30
N SER A 30 7.49 -5.99 -7.44
CA SER A 30 7.84 -7.03 -6.48
C SER A 30 6.74 -7.23 -5.43
N LEU A 31 6.11 -6.17 -4.96
CA LEU A 31 4.96 -6.27 -4.05
C LEU A 31 3.76 -6.96 -4.70
N LYS A 32 3.44 -6.63 -5.95
CA LYS A 32 2.38 -7.34 -6.70
C LYS A 32 2.71 -8.83 -6.91
N LYS A 33 3.98 -9.15 -7.14
CA LYS A 33 4.42 -10.54 -7.27
C LYS A 33 4.29 -11.27 -5.93
N ALA A 34 4.76 -10.65 -4.84
CA ALA A 34 4.64 -11.21 -3.49
C ALA A 34 3.17 -11.44 -3.08
N TYR A 35 2.27 -10.52 -3.43
CA TYR A 35 0.84 -10.70 -3.19
C TYR A 35 0.29 -11.94 -3.91
N ARG A 36 0.57 -12.11 -5.21
CA ARG A 36 0.13 -13.27 -5.98
C ARG A 36 0.73 -14.59 -5.46
N GLU A 37 1.98 -14.56 -5.03
CA GLU A 37 2.62 -15.74 -4.41
C GLU A 37 1.94 -16.11 -3.10
N ASN A 38 1.59 -15.12 -2.28
CA ASN A 38 0.87 -15.34 -1.04
C ASN A 38 -0.56 -15.85 -1.27
N GLU A 39 -1.27 -15.35 -2.29
CA GLU A 39 -2.59 -15.87 -2.71
C GLU A 39 -2.50 -17.36 -3.11
N LYS A 40 -1.49 -17.76 -3.87
CA LYS A 40 -1.27 -19.17 -4.22
C LYS A 40 -1.00 -20.04 -3.00
N LEU A 41 -0.30 -19.51 -1.99
CA LEU A 41 -0.11 -20.23 -0.73
C LEU A 41 -1.43 -20.41 0.03
N ILE A 42 -2.30 -19.39 0.05
CA ILE A 42 -3.64 -19.45 0.63
C ILE A 42 -4.49 -20.52 -0.09
N GLU A 43 -4.52 -20.51 -1.41
CA GLU A 43 -5.25 -21.50 -2.21
C GLU A 43 -4.72 -22.92 -1.99
N SER A 44 -3.41 -23.09 -1.95
CA SER A 44 -2.75 -24.36 -1.66
C SER A 44 -3.11 -24.87 -0.27
N LEU A 45 -3.08 -24.00 0.74
CA LEU A 45 -3.46 -24.31 2.10
C LEU A 45 -4.93 -24.75 2.17
N MET A 46 -5.84 -24.01 1.55
CA MET A 46 -7.26 -24.36 1.49
C MET A 46 -7.48 -25.74 0.84
N THR A 47 -6.82 -26.00 -0.26
CA THR A 47 -6.92 -27.30 -0.96
C THR A 47 -6.41 -28.44 -0.09
N GLN A 48 -5.27 -28.27 0.56
CA GLN A 48 -4.67 -29.27 1.45
C GLN A 48 -5.58 -29.60 2.63
N TYR A 49 -6.20 -28.61 3.25
CA TYR A 49 -7.09 -28.84 4.38
C TYR A 49 -8.48 -29.33 3.98
N SER A 50 -9.00 -28.93 2.83
CA SER A 50 -10.26 -29.48 2.28
C SER A 50 -10.25 -31.00 2.18
N ALA A 51 -9.13 -31.57 1.76
CA ALA A 51 -8.97 -33.04 1.65
C ALA A 51 -9.04 -33.79 2.99
N ARG A 52 -8.87 -33.10 4.12
CA ARG A 52 -8.90 -33.71 5.46
C ARG A 52 -10.33 -33.91 5.99
N TYR A 53 -11.32 -33.22 5.41
CA TYR A 53 -12.70 -33.31 5.84
C TYR A 53 -13.48 -34.31 4.98
N THR A 54 -13.62 -35.53 5.48
CA THR A 54 -14.21 -36.66 4.72
C THR A 54 -15.73 -36.70 4.80
N THR A 55 -16.32 -36.29 5.94
CA THR A 55 -17.79 -36.30 6.10
C THR A 55 -18.41 -35.09 5.45
N LYS A 56 -19.63 -35.26 4.90
CA LYS A 56 -20.36 -34.16 4.23
C LYS A 56 -20.57 -32.96 5.16
N ALA A 57 -20.93 -33.20 6.42
CA ALA A 57 -21.16 -32.14 7.41
C ALA A 57 -19.87 -31.32 7.69
N ASN A 58 -18.75 -32.01 7.93
CA ASN A 58 -17.47 -31.33 8.20
C ASN A 58 -16.96 -30.56 6.99
N ARG A 59 -17.17 -31.11 5.80
CA ARG A 59 -16.81 -30.40 4.54
C ARG A 59 -17.63 -29.13 4.37
N SER A 60 -18.97 -29.21 4.60
CA SER A 60 -19.81 -28.01 4.53
C SER A 60 -19.43 -26.95 5.56
N ILE A 61 -19.10 -27.34 6.80
CA ILE A 61 -18.60 -26.40 7.82
C ILE A 61 -17.29 -25.73 7.35
N TYR A 62 -16.36 -26.51 6.83
CA TYR A 62 -15.10 -26.00 6.31
C TYR A 62 -15.30 -25.05 5.14
N GLU A 63 -16.15 -25.39 4.17
CA GLU A 63 -16.45 -24.54 3.01
C GLU A 63 -17.11 -23.22 3.43
N LEU A 64 -18.08 -23.24 4.33
CA LEU A 64 -18.70 -22.04 4.88
C LEU A 64 -17.69 -21.16 5.62
N LEU A 65 -16.81 -21.78 6.40
CA LEU A 65 -15.75 -21.09 7.14
C LEU A 65 -14.79 -20.38 6.18
N THR A 66 -14.32 -21.06 5.14
CA THR A 66 -13.39 -20.47 4.16
C THR A 66 -14.03 -19.32 3.38
N ILE A 67 -15.27 -19.48 2.92
CA ILE A 67 -16.01 -18.42 2.23
C ILE A 67 -16.18 -17.20 3.14
N SER A 68 -16.56 -17.43 4.40
CA SER A 68 -16.79 -16.35 5.36
C SER A 68 -15.50 -15.59 5.68
N ILE A 69 -14.39 -16.30 5.94
CA ILE A 69 -13.08 -15.65 6.19
C ILE A 69 -12.63 -14.86 4.96
N GLN A 70 -12.73 -15.43 3.77
CA GLN A 70 -12.34 -14.73 2.54
C GLN A 70 -13.17 -13.46 2.32
N SER A 71 -14.48 -13.51 2.55
CA SER A 71 -15.36 -12.35 2.41
C SER A 71 -15.00 -11.22 3.37
N GLU A 72 -14.74 -11.54 4.64
CA GLU A 72 -14.34 -10.55 5.65
C GLU A 72 -12.97 -9.96 5.34
N VAL A 73 -12.02 -10.77 4.88
CA VAL A 73 -10.69 -10.31 4.47
C VAL A 73 -10.76 -9.37 3.28
N GLN A 74 -11.61 -9.66 2.29
CA GLN A 74 -11.83 -8.77 1.15
C GLN A 74 -12.38 -7.41 1.61
N ASN A 75 -13.30 -7.39 2.57
CA ASN A 75 -13.79 -6.15 3.16
C ASN A 75 -12.69 -5.36 3.87
N ILE A 76 -11.82 -6.03 4.62
CA ILE A 76 -10.68 -5.39 5.29
C ILE A 76 -9.70 -4.82 4.25
N LEU A 77 -9.35 -5.58 3.22
CA LEU A 77 -8.46 -5.13 2.14
C LEU A 77 -9.05 -3.93 1.38
N TYR A 78 -10.35 -3.95 1.12
CA TYR A 78 -11.04 -2.85 0.43
C TYR A 78 -11.03 -1.55 1.24
N THR A 79 -11.11 -1.64 2.57
CA THR A 79 -11.09 -0.49 3.48
C THR A 79 -9.70 -0.11 3.97
N LEU A 80 -8.68 -0.85 3.59
CA LEU A 80 -7.30 -0.64 4.01
C LEU A 80 -6.77 0.70 3.51
N LYS A 81 -6.25 1.51 4.44
CA LYS A 81 -5.59 2.78 4.18
C LYS A 81 -4.20 2.77 4.81
N TYR A 82 -3.34 3.68 4.36
CA TYR A 82 -1.94 3.77 4.77
C TYR A 82 -1.73 4.01 6.29
N ASP A 83 -2.74 4.43 7.02
CA ASP A 83 -2.73 4.72 8.47
C ASP A 83 -3.43 3.65 9.32
N LYS A 84 -3.90 2.53 8.75
CA LYS A 84 -4.76 1.55 9.42
C LYS A 84 -4.22 0.12 9.42
N LEU A 85 -2.90 -0.05 9.33
CA LEU A 85 -2.30 -1.39 9.30
C LEU A 85 -2.64 -2.20 10.56
N ASP A 86 -2.41 -1.63 11.74
CA ASP A 86 -2.63 -2.34 13.01
C ASP A 86 -4.09 -2.70 13.22
N THR A 87 -5.00 -1.76 12.90
CA THR A 87 -6.44 -2.00 12.96
C THR A 87 -6.86 -3.15 12.03
N ALA A 88 -6.28 -3.24 10.83
CA ALA A 88 -6.56 -4.31 9.89
C ALA A 88 -6.04 -5.66 10.40
N ILE A 89 -4.82 -5.70 10.96
CA ILE A 89 -4.24 -6.91 11.57
C ILE A 89 -5.09 -7.38 12.76
N GLU A 90 -5.47 -6.47 13.66
CA GLU A 90 -6.36 -6.81 14.78
C GLU A 90 -7.72 -7.33 14.31
N SER A 91 -8.26 -6.78 13.23
CA SER A 91 -9.53 -7.23 12.66
C SER A 91 -9.41 -8.67 12.15
N ILE A 92 -8.31 -9.03 11.48
CA ILE A 92 -8.06 -10.43 11.08
C ILE A 92 -8.03 -11.34 12.30
N LYS A 93 -7.25 -11.00 13.33
CA LYS A 93 -7.16 -11.81 14.55
C LYS A 93 -8.51 -11.99 15.25
N LYS A 94 -9.33 -10.95 15.30
CA LYS A 94 -10.68 -11.01 15.88
C LYS A 94 -11.60 -11.92 15.07
N ILE A 95 -11.54 -11.83 13.74
CA ILE A 95 -12.35 -12.66 12.83
C ILE A 95 -11.95 -14.12 12.93
N THR A 96 -10.66 -14.44 12.83
CA THR A 96 -10.16 -15.80 12.91
C THR A 96 -10.48 -16.46 14.26
N ALA A 97 -10.29 -15.72 15.37
CA ALA A 97 -10.66 -16.20 16.71
C ALA A 97 -12.18 -16.44 16.85
N LYS A 98 -13.00 -15.53 16.32
CA LYS A 98 -14.47 -15.68 16.32
C LYS A 98 -14.92 -16.92 15.57
N TYR A 99 -14.41 -17.12 14.35
CA TYR A 99 -14.80 -18.27 13.53
C TYR A 99 -14.28 -19.58 14.11
N LEU A 100 -13.07 -19.59 14.66
CA LEU A 100 -12.53 -20.76 15.35
C LEU A 100 -13.39 -21.16 16.55
N LYS A 101 -13.82 -20.18 17.34
CA LYS A 101 -14.72 -20.43 18.48
C LYS A 101 -16.04 -21.04 18.03
N ILE A 102 -16.73 -20.43 17.06
CA ILE A 102 -18.02 -20.92 16.55
C ILE A 102 -17.90 -22.34 15.97
N ALA A 103 -16.89 -22.57 15.13
CA ALA A 103 -16.73 -23.88 14.48
C ALA A 103 -16.25 -24.96 15.44
N GLY A 104 -15.38 -24.61 16.42
CA GLY A 104 -14.87 -25.53 17.43
C GLY A 104 -15.90 -25.93 18.48
N GLU A 105 -16.75 -25.00 18.91
CA GLU A 105 -17.86 -25.28 19.83
C GLU A 105 -18.92 -26.18 19.17
N GLY A 106 -19.15 -26.00 17.87
CA GLY A 106 -20.10 -26.77 17.11
C GLY A 106 -19.67 -28.22 16.82
N ASN A 107 -18.36 -28.50 16.75
CA ASN A 107 -17.86 -29.85 16.44
C ASN A 107 -16.45 -30.07 16.98
N GLN A 108 -16.33 -30.64 18.16
CA GLN A 108 -15.05 -30.94 18.83
C GLN A 108 -14.17 -31.92 18.04
N ALA A 109 -14.74 -32.80 17.23
CA ALA A 109 -13.99 -33.79 16.46
C ALA A 109 -13.05 -33.14 15.43
N ILE A 110 -13.40 -31.97 14.93
CA ILE A 110 -12.59 -31.24 13.94
C ILE A 110 -11.86 -30.04 14.54
N ALA A 111 -12.07 -29.70 15.80
CA ALA A 111 -11.53 -28.50 16.45
C ALA A 111 -10.01 -28.42 16.34
N GLY A 112 -9.27 -29.49 16.57
CA GLY A 112 -7.79 -29.51 16.45
C GLY A 112 -7.28 -29.27 15.04
N THR A 113 -7.98 -29.80 14.01
CA THR A 113 -7.61 -29.56 12.60
C THR A 113 -7.97 -28.15 12.18
N LEU A 114 -9.12 -27.63 12.64
CA LEU A 114 -9.53 -26.25 12.39
C LEU A 114 -8.57 -25.24 13.04
N THR A 115 -8.11 -25.51 14.27
CA THR A 115 -7.15 -24.64 14.96
C THR A 115 -5.87 -24.49 14.14
N LYS A 116 -5.33 -25.59 13.63
CA LYS A 116 -4.13 -25.56 12.78
C LYS A 116 -4.38 -24.79 11.48
N PHE A 117 -5.48 -25.11 10.80
CA PHE A 117 -5.87 -24.45 9.56
C PHE A 117 -6.00 -22.92 9.76
N ILE A 118 -6.75 -22.50 10.78
CA ILE A 118 -6.98 -21.08 11.05
C ILE A 118 -5.68 -20.36 11.44
N GLY A 119 -4.81 -20.98 12.23
CA GLY A 119 -3.52 -20.40 12.58
C GLY A 119 -2.61 -20.17 11.36
N GLU A 120 -2.49 -21.16 10.47
CA GLU A 120 -1.72 -21.03 9.23
C GLU A 120 -2.39 -20.01 8.28
N MET A 121 -3.71 -20.02 8.18
CA MET A 121 -4.48 -19.06 7.37
C MET A 121 -4.30 -17.64 7.89
N GLU A 122 -4.43 -17.40 9.19
CA GLU A 122 -4.25 -16.09 9.82
C GLU A 122 -2.89 -15.47 9.47
N TYR A 123 -1.83 -16.28 9.56
CA TYR A 123 -0.49 -15.83 9.18
C TYR A 123 -0.43 -15.36 7.73
N LEU A 124 -0.97 -16.13 6.78
CA LEU A 124 -1.01 -15.77 5.36
C LEU A 124 -1.88 -14.54 5.08
N LEU A 125 -3.01 -14.41 5.77
CA LEU A 125 -3.90 -13.25 5.63
C LEU A 125 -3.26 -11.97 6.16
N ILE A 126 -2.56 -12.03 7.29
CA ILE A 126 -1.78 -10.91 7.80
C ILE A 126 -0.67 -10.52 6.82
N ASN A 127 -0.02 -11.49 6.18
CA ASN A 127 0.96 -11.21 5.13
C ASN A 127 0.32 -10.49 3.92
N SER A 128 -0.86 -10.92 3.48
CA SER A 128 -1.60 -10.23 2.40
C SER A 128 -1.85 -8.76 2.75
N ILE A 129 -2.33 -8.49 3.97
CA ILE A 129 -2.60 -7.11 4.44
C ILE A 129 -1.33 -6.27 4.45
N LYS A 130 -0.21 -6.82 4.92
CA LYS A 130 1.07 -6.10 4.96
C LYS A 130 1.62 -5.78 3.57
N ILE A 131 1.52 -6.73 2.64
CA ILE A 131 1.95 -6.52 1.26
C ILE A 131 1.09 -5.43 0.61
N GLU A 132 -0.23 -5.49 0.77
CA GLU A 132 -1.16 -4.51 0.21
C GLU A 132 -0.98 -3.14 0.86
N TYR A 133 -0.77 -3.06 2.17
CA TYR A 133 -0.43 -1.82 2.87
C TYR A 133 0.82 -1.15 2.29
N ASN A 134 1.91 -1.89 2.13
CA ASN A 134 3.15 -1.36 1.54
C ASN A 134 2.94 -0.90 0.09
N TYR A 135 2.09 -1.59 -0.67
CA TYR A 135 1.70 -1.15 -2.00
C TYR A 135 0.99 0.21 -1.97
N TYR A 136 0.02 0.41 -1.06
CA TYR A 136 -0.68 1.69 -0.91
C TYR A 136 0.25 2.81 -0.46
N VAL A 137 1.13 2.57 0.51
CA VAL A 137 2.13 3.54 0.95
C VAL A 137 2.98 4.02 -0.22
N LYS A 138 3.51 3.11 -1.02
CA LYS A 138 4.33 3.46 -2.19
C LYS A 138 3.55 4.20 -3.27
N LYS A 139 2.31 3.80 -3.49
CA LYS A 139 1.42 4.48 -4.44
C LYS A 139 1.13 5.92 -4.02
N GLU A 140 0.88 6.14 -2.72
CA GLU A 140 0.64 7.49 -2.21
C GLU A 140 1.91 8.34 -2.24
N GLN A 141 3.07 7.79 -1.91
CA GLN A 141 4.35 8.49 -2.05
C GLN A 141 4.60 8.93 -3.49
N ALA A 142 4.44 8.03 -4.46
CA ALA A 142 4.60 8.37 -5.88
C ALA A 142 3.62 9.46 -6.34
N LYS A 143 2.39 9.46 -5.82
CA LYS A 143 1.40 10.51 -6.11
C LYS A 143 1.81 11.86 -5.53
N GLN A 144 2.31 11.88 -4.30
CA GLN A 144 2.79 13.11 -3.66
C GLN A 144 4.01 13.70 -4.41
N GLU A 145 4.96 12.85 -4.79
CA GLU A 145 6.11 13.25 -5.62
C GLU A 145 5.66 13.84 -6.97
N GLN A 146 4.69 13.22 -7.60
CA GLN A 146 4.15 13.72 -8.88
C GLN A 146 3.44 15.06 -8.73
N LEU A 147 2.71 15.28 -7.63
CA LEU A 147 2.07 16.56 -7.33
C LEU A 147 3.12 17.65 -7.07
N ALA A 148 4.15 17.36 -6.26
CA ALA A 148 5.23 18.29 -5.99
C ALA A 148 5.98 18.69 -7.27
N LEU A 149 6.28 17.71 -8.14
CA LEU A 149 6.92 17.98 -9.43
C LEU A 149 6.06 18.89 -10.34
N ARG A 150 4.75 18.65 -10.38
CA ARG A 150 3.83 19.51 -11.15
C ARG A 150 3.80 20.93 -10.61
N GLU A 151 3.86 21.11 -9.31
CA GLU A 151 3.89 22.42 -8.68
C GLU A 151 5.19 23.16 -9.01
N GLN A 152 6.33 22.47 -8.92
CA GLN A 152 7.63 23.04 -9.33
C GLN A 152 7.62 23.47 -10.81
N MET A 153 7.14 22.61 -11.70
CA MET A 153 7.04 22.95 -13.13
C MET A 153 6.15 24.17 -13.39
N LYS A 154 5.10 24.35 -12.60
CA LYS A 154 4.21 25.50 -12.68
C LYS A 154 4.90 26.79 -12.25
N GLN A 155 5.62 26.73 -11.13
CA GLN A 155 6.41 27.86 -10.62
C GLN A 155 7.52 28.27 -11.61
N GLU A 156 8.28 27.31 -12.14
CA GLU A 156 9.30 27.58 -13.16
C GLU A 156 8.70 28.21 -14.43
N ALA A 157 7.52 27.74 -14.85
CA ALA A 157 6.85 28.32 -16.02
C ALA A 157 6.37 29.76 -15.79
N GLU A 158 5.92 30.08 -14.58
CA GLU A 158 5.53 31.44 -14.18
C GLU A 158 6.75 32.36 -14.09
N GLU A 159 7.84 31.91 -13.49
CA GLU A 159 9.11 32.63 -13.43
C GLU A 159 9.69 32.93 -14.82
N ARG A 160 9.67 31.94 -15.73
CA ARG A 160 10.09 32.15 -17.13
C ARG A 160 9.24 33.21 -17.84
N LYS A 161 7.93 33.21 -17.62
CA LYS A 161 7.04 34.22 -18.20
C LYS A 161 7.32 35.62 -17.64
N ALA A 162 7.57 35.71 -16.34
CA ALA A 162 7.90 36.98 -15.70
C ALA A 162 9.24 37.55 -16.24
N LEU A 163 10.29 36.70 -16.33
CA LEU A 163 11.56 37.08 -16.91
C LEU A 163 11.46 37.48 -18.38
N GLU A 164 10.62 36.80 -19.16
CA GLU A 164 10.42 37.17 -20.56
C GLU A 164 9.70 38.51 -20.72
N GLN A 165 8.75 38.79 -19.83
CA GLN A 165 8.08 40.10 -19.80
C GLN A 165 9.05 41.23 -19.39
N GLU A 166 9.90 40.96 -18.41
CA GLU A 166 10.89 41.93 -17.99
C GLU A 166 11.95 42.20 -19.05
N LYS A 167 12.44 41.17 -19.73
CA LYS A 167 13.29 41.35 -20.92
C LYS A 167 12.65 42.22 -22.00
N LYS A 168 11.36 42.00 -22.29
CA LYS A 168 10.63 42.83 -23.27
C LYS A 168 10.49 44.29 -22.83
N ARG A 169 10.41 44.55 -21.50
CA ARG A 169 10.37 45.92 -20.96
C ARG A 169 11.72 46.59 -21.13
N ILE A 170 12.77 45.93 -20.73
CA ILE A 170 14.15 46.45 -20.85
C ILE A 170 14.49 46.75 -22.29
N LEU A 171 14.23 45.85 -23.22
CA LEU A 171 14.43 46.10 -24.67
C LEU A 171 13.70 47.35 -25.19
N LYS A 172 12.44 47.56 -24.77
CA LYS A 172 11.69 48.76 -25.14
C LYS A 172 12.25 50.02 -24.54
N GLU A 173 12.80 49.98 -23.34
CA GLU A 173 13.47 51.10 -22.71
C GLU A 173 14.81 51.43 -23.42
N GLU A 174 15.58 50.42 -23.75
CA GLU A 174 16.81 50.58 -24.55
C GLU A 174 16.54 51.20 -25.92
N GLU A 175 15.51 50.76 -26.63
CA GLU A 175 15.10 51.34 -27.92
C GLU A 175 14.73 52.81 -27.78
N LYS A 176 14.00 53.21 -26.71
CA LYS A 176 13.64 54.60 -26.43
C LYS A 176 14.92 55.45 -26.16
N PHE A 177 15.80 54.99 -25.29
CA PHE A 177 17.05 55.71 -24.99
C PHE A 177 17.93 55.85 -26.22
N ASN A 178 18.10 54.79 -27.02
CA ASN A 178 18.83 54.88 -28.29
C ASN A 178 18.20 55.87 -29.27
N GLY A 179 16.89 55.93 -29.34
CA GLY A 179 16.16 56.93 -30.17
C GLY A 179 16.36 58.38 -29.68
N GLU A 180 16.42 58.60 -28.37
CA GLU A 180 16.74 59.91 -27.76
C GLU A 180 18.18 60.32 -28.01
N ILE A 181 19.12 59.40 -27.85
CA ILE A 181 20.56 59.66 -28.14
C ILE A 181 20.72 60.06 -29.63
N THR A 182 20.10 59.35 -30.54
CA THR A 182 20.18 59.62 -31.98
C THR A 182 19.60 61.01 -32.32
N LYS A 183 18.52 61.43 -31.67
CA LYS A 183 17.92 62.77 -31.83
C LYS A 183 18.85 63.88 -31.29
N LEU A 184 19.46 63.65 -30.17
CA LEU A 184 20.43 64.60 -29.59
C LEU A 184 21.72 64.74 -30.44
N GLN A 185 22.19 63.69 -31.04
CA GLN A 185 23.32 63.68 -31.95
C GLN A 185 23.03 64.43 -33.26
N HIS A 186 21.78 64.45 -33.72
CA HIS A 186 21.39 65.20 -34.92
C HIS A 186 21.06 66.67 -34.66
N SER A 187 20.97 67.09 -33.40
CA SER A 187 20.67 68.50 -33.01
C SER A 187 21.90 69.29 -32.62
N LEU A 188 23.08 68.69 -32.67
CA LEU A 188 24.42 69.29 -32.52
C LEU A 188 25.07 69.51 -33.91
#